data_140e834bd9ea0dd4001ef9dccce215bb
#
_entry.id   140e834bd9ea0dd4001ef9dccce215bb
#
_cell.length_a   1.000
_cell.length_b   1.000
_cell.length_c   1.000
_cell.angle_alpha   90.00
_cell.angle_beta   90.00
_cell.angle_gamma   90.00
#
_symmetry.space_group_name_H-M   'P 1'
#
loop_
_entity.id
_entity.type
_entity.pdbx_description
1 polymer ?
#
loop_
_entity_poly.entity_id
_entity_poly.type
_entity_poly.pdbx_seq_one_letter_code
_entity_poly.pdbx_strand_id
1 'polypeptide(L)'
;VGIVGCRSEPDDSKKSIQSGTRLRPRLRVSEGSQRFEVVSNARVRFKPVVQFKFKPIDGAVVAPQGFLAGGVFCDIKRLGTGKGSDKGRKRDLCLLVSETPAAVAGLFTTNQICAAPVKVCVSRVAKGVAQAVVVNSGNANACTGRQGMKDALAMTGLAEKVLGLSTGRVLVGSTGRIGVQMPMEQVAAGIVAAAEVLGATPEHAAHAAEAIMTSDSRPKTIGIEFKIGRRIVRIGGMCKGAGMIQPGMSPTGARPATAPSGVPAGLHATMLCFITTDADIAAKPLQSALNEAVASSFNRITVDGDMSTNDTVLALANGLAGNPAIRKASGKDFETFQAALSHVCLSLAKMIVCDGEGVHRVVTVRVESARSFADADAAARAVANSALVKTSWHGGDPNWGRIIDALGYSSAKIVEDKVDIGYAASGTRKVLWSLRRGQPTKTPFADLWNAVQADTFELHIRLNLGKASAVMYAADLTEEYVDFNKGTIADPSQAGALGG
;
A
#
# COMPACT_ATOMS: atom_id res chain seq x y z
N VAL A 1 22.97 54.29 -9.69
CA VAL A 1 23.80 55.06 -8.78
C VAL A 1 24.08 54.21 -7.56
N GLY A 2 25.39 53.87 -7.34
CA GLY A 2 25.98 53.63 -6.06
C GLY A 2 26.12 52.16 -5.59
N ILE A 3 27.20 51.51 -6.01
CA ILE A 3 27.81 50.31 -5.42
C ILE A 3 28.59 50.77 -4.19
N VAL A 4 28.45 50.08 -3.04
CA VAL A 4 29.49 50.02 -2.02
C VAL A 4 29.60 48.56 -1.53
N GLY A 5 30.75 47.96 -1.78
CA GLY A 5 31.18 46.70 -1.25
C GLY A 5 31.85 46.88 0.10
N CYS A 6 31.79 45.85 0.94
CA CYS A 6 32.74 45.65 2.05
C CYS A 6 33.18 44.19 2.06
N ARG A 7 34.48 44.01 1.83
CA ARG A 7 35.23 42.79 2.17
C ARG A 7 35.62 42.87 3.64
N SER A 8 35.60 41.75 4.32
CA SER A 8 36.56 41.47 5.43
C SER A 8 36.80 39.97 5.52
N GLU A 9 38.04 39.64 5.57
CA GLU A 9 38.67 38.31 5.62
C GLU A 9 38.57 37.64 7.01
N PRO A 10 39.10 36.41 7.17
CA PRO A 10 38.48 35.35 7.99
C PRO A 10 39.12 35.26 9.38
N ASP A 11 38.38 34.70 10.33
CA ASP A 11 38.95 34.30 11.62
C ASP A 11 38.88 32.77 11.74
N ASP A 12 40.08 32.19 11.86
CA ASP A 12 40.36 30.79 12.11
C ASP A 12 40.15 30.45 13.58
N SER A 13 39.14 29.72 13.93
CA SER A 13 39.17 28.96 15.19
C SER A 13 38.54 27.57 15.01
N LYS A 14 39.42 26.61 14.76
CA LYS A 14 39.15 25.17 14.78
C LYS A 14 38.57 24.74 16.13
N LYS A 15 37.37 24.21 16.13
CA LYS A 15 36.95 23.24 17.14
C LYS A 15 36.38 22.00 16.43
N SER A 16 37.14 20.93 16.55
CA SER A 16 36.82 19.58 16.14
C SER A 16 35.54 19.08 16.83
N ILE A 17 34.51 18.78 16.06
CA ILE A 17 33.42 17.96 16.54
C ILE A 17 33.62 16.57 15.95
N GLN A 18 33.90 15.61 16.81
CA GLN A 18 34.01 14.20 16.50
C GLN A 18 32.67 13.67 15.95
N SER A 19 32.70 13.23 14.71
CA SER A 19 31.62 12.47 14.10
C SER A 19 31.59 11.06 14.70
N GLY A 20 30.66 10.82 15.59
CA GLY A 20 30.35 9.48 16.08
C GLY A 20 29.63 8.66 15.00
N THR A 21 30.39 7.85 14.31
CA THR A 21 29.88 6.84 13.35
C THR A 21 29.07 5.80 14.13
N ARG A 22 27.75 5.84 14.04
CA ARG A 22 26.90 4.72 14.52
C ARG A 22 27.01 3.56 13.54
N LEU A 23 27.72 2.52 13.98
CA LEU A 23 27.86 1.23 13.34
C LEU A 23 26.46 0.57 13.12
N ARG A 24 26.19 0.23 11.89
CA ARG A 24 25.08 -0.69 11.54
C ARG A 24 25.40 -2.08 12.11
N PRO A 25 24.48 -2.79 12.77
CA PRO A 25 24.72 -4.15 13.23
C PRO A 25 24.86 -5.09 12.02
N ARG A 26 26.02 -5.73 11.91
CA ARG A 26 26.26 -6.86 10.99
C ARG A 26 25.53 -8.08 11.53
N LEU A 27 24.71 -8.71 10.69
CA LEU A 27 24.14 -10.03 10.92
C LEU A 27 25.27 -11.05 11.02
N ARG A 28 25.42 -11.70 12.18
CA ARG A 28 26.15 -12.97 12.29
C ARG A 28 25.18 -14.12 12.01
N VAL A 29 25.48 -14.90 10.99
CA VAL A 29 24.81 -16.17 10.70
C VAL A 29 25.42 -17.23 11.60
N SER A 30 24.63 -17.84 12.51
CA SER A 30 24.98 -19.08 13.20
C SER A 30 24.09 -20.20 12.64
N GLU A 31 24.72 -21.24 12.15
CA GLU A 31 24.07 -22.49 11.74
C GLU A 31 23.47 -23.18 12.98
N GLY A 32 22.18 -23.43 12.96
CA GLY A 32 21.46 -24.18 13.98
C GLY A 32 19.99 -23.77 14.04
N SER A 33 19.09 -24.67 13.63
CA SER A 33 17.61 -24.67 13.72
C SER A 33 16.97 -23.29 13.96
N GLN A 34 16.73 -22.54 12.90
CA GLN A 34 16.13 -21.22 12.99
C GLN A 34 14.60 -21.33 13.06
N ARG A 35 14.05 -21.14 14.27
CA ARG A 35 12.76 -20.48 14.39
C ARG A 35 12.96 -19.05 13.86
N PHE A 36 12.32 -18.76 12.74
CA PHE A 36 12.25 -17.37 12.25
C PHE A 36 11.41 -16.56 13.26
N GLU A 37 12.06 -16.00 14.28
CA GLU A 37 11.51 -14.81 14.91
C GLU A 37 11.57 -13.71 13.86
N VAL A 38 10.39 -13.33 13.35
CA VAL A 38 10.23 -12.13 12.55
C VAL A 38 10.49 -10.93 13.47
N VAL A 39 11.75 -10.60 13.66
CA VAL A 39 12.15 -9.32 14.26
C VAL A 39 11.83 -8.24 13.24
N SER A 40 10.58 -7.78 13.29
CA SER A 40 10.17 -6.63 12.48
C SER A 40 10.88 -5.40 13.02
N ASN A 41 11.93 -4.95 12.35
CA ASN A 41 12.49 -3.62 12.53
C ASN A 41 11.54 -2.55 11.94
N ALA A 42 10.24 -2.70 12.12
CA ALA A 42 9.30 -1.65 11.78
C ALA A 42 9.46 -0.54 12.82
N ARG A 43 9.89 0.65 12.39
CA ARG A 43 9.89 1.85 13.24
C ARG A 43 8.49 2.17 13.74
N VAL A 44 7.47 1.85 12.95
CA VAL A 44 6.06 2.16 13.25
C VAL A 44 5.23 0.89 13.47
N ARG A 45 4.51 0.79 14.60
CA ARG A 45 3.62 -0.34 14.95
C ARG A 45 2.24 0.15 15.36
N PHE A 46 1.19 -0.36 14.71
CA PHE A 46 -0.20 -0.14 15.14
C PHE A 46 -0.58 -1.07 16.28
N LYS A 47 -1.29 -0.53 17.29
CA LYS A 47 -1.99 -1.36 18.27
C LYS A 47 -3.34 -1.79 17.67
N PRO A 48 -3.75 -3.07 17.79
CA PRO A 48 -5.00 -3.54 17.23
C PRO A 48 -6.21 -2.89 17.92
N VAL A 49 -7.14 -2.38 17.12
CA VAL A 49 -8.43 -1.87 17.57
C VAL A 49 -9.52 -2.85 17.11
N VAL A 50 -10.27 -3.42 18.05
CA VAL A 50 -11.40 -4.36 17.92
C VAL A 50 -11.04 -5.79 17.52
N GLN A 51 -11.36 -6.70 18.47
CA GLN A 51 -11.08 -8.13 18.42
C GLN A 51 -12.17 -8.92 17.67
N PHE A 52 -12.06 -9.07 16.35
CA PHE A 52 -12.33 -10.40 15.81
C PHE A 52 -11.04 -11.23 16.02
N LYS A 53 -11.11 -12.31 16.78
CA LYS A 53 -9.94 -13.18 16.99
C LYS A 53 -9.79 -14.11 15.79
N PHE A 54 -9.24 -13.60 14.70
CA PHE A 54 -8.73 -14.46 13.63
C PHE A 54 -7.39 -15.01 14.08
N LYS A 55 -7.18 -16.32 13.88
CA LYS A 55 -5.93 -16.96 14.25
C LYS A 55 -4.89 -16.68 13.17
N PRO A 56 -3.77 -16.03 13.50
CA PRO A 56 -2.66 -15.87 12.55
C PRO A 56 -2.08 -17.24 12.19
N ILE A 57 -1.70 -17.41 10.92
CA ILE A 57 -1.01 -18.59 10.40
C ILE A 57 0.10 -18.16 9.44
N ASP A 58 1.09 -19.02 9.28
CA ASP A 58 2.16 -18.84 8.31
C ASP A 58 1.71 -19.19 6.88
N GLY A 59 2.53 -18.84 5.89
CA GLY A 59 2.32 -19.20 4.49
C GLY A 59 1.67 -18.10 3.61
N ALA A 60 1.16 -17.01 4.22
CA ALA A 60 0.63 -15.88 3.45
C ALA A 60 -0.27 -16.34 2.27
N VAL A 61 0.08 -15.99 1.03
CA VAL A 61 -0.74 -16.33 -0.17
C VAL A 61 -0.81 -17.82 -0.49
N VAL A 62 0.02 -18.66 0.11
CA VAL A 62 -0.07 -20.13 -0.02
C VAL A 62 -0.65 -20.81 1.22
N ALA A 63 -1.03 -20.06 2.25
CA ALA A 63 -1.69 -20.61 3.45
C ALA A 63 -3.06 -21.24 3.16
N PRO A 64 -3.92 -20.71 2.27
CA PRO A 64 -5.12 -21.39 1.84
C PRO A 64 -4.80 -22.61 0.98
N GLN A 65 -5.61 -23.65 1.11
CA GLN A 65 -5.44 -24.93 0.37
C GLN A 65 -5.44 -24.70 -1.14
N GLY A 66 -4.55 -25.42 -1.86
CA GLY A 66 -4.50 -25.43 -3.32
C GLY A 66 -3.97 -24.14 -3.96
N PHE A 67 -3.23 -23.32 -3.21
CA PHE A 67 -2.48 -22.21 -3.76
C PHE A 67 -0.98 -22.48 -3.74
N LEU A 68 -0.33 -22.21 -4.87
CA LEU A 68 1.10 -22.31 -5.08
C LEU A 68 1.64 -20.93 -5.44
N ALA A 69 2.87 -20.66 -5.05
CA ALA A 69 3.58 -19.45 -5.45
C ALA A 69 5.03 -19.75 -5.80
N GLY A 70 5.62 -18.94 -6.68
CA GLY A 70 7.03 -18.98 -7.01
C GLY A 70 7.52 -17.58 -7.33
N GLY A 71 8.72 -17.25 -6.87
CA GLY A 71 9.37 -15.98 -7.17
C GLY A 71 10.78 -16.21 -7.67
N VAL A 72 11.15 -15.58 -8.79
CA VAL A 72 12.45 -15.74 -9.44
C VAL A 72 13.08 -14.39 -9.74
N PHE A 73 14.38 -14.42 -9.99
CA PHE A 73 15.15 -13.32 -10.52
C PHE A 73 15.29 -13.49 -12.03
N CYS A 74 14.87 -12.50 -12.80
CA CYS A 74 15.01 -12.49 -14.26
C CYS A 74 15.53 -11.17 -14.85
N ASP A 75 16.13 -10.34 -14.03
CA ASP A 75 16.89 -9.15 -14.42
C ASP A 75 16.05 -7.94 -14.91
N ILE A 76 14.75 -7.93 -14.65
CA ILE A 76 13.88 -6.79 -14.98
C ILE A 76 14.26 -5.55 -14.18
N LYS A 77 14.52 -5.70 -12.88
CA LYS A 77 14.92 -4.59 -11.99
C LYS A 77 16.25 -3.97 -12.41
N ARG A 78 17.21 -4.76 -12.82
CA ARG A 78 18.51 -4.27 -13.30
C ARG A 78 18.37 -3.40 -14.55
N LEU A 79 17.50 -3.81 -15.47
CA LEU A 79 17.25 -3.11 -16.73
C LEU A 79 16.32 -1.90 -16.55
N GLY A 80 15.47 -1.91 -15.52
CA GLY A 80 14.38 -0.94 -15.33
C GLY A 80 14.64 0.17 -14.31
N THR A 81 15.54 -0.04 -13.34
CA THR A 81 15.62 0.89 -12.20
C THR A 81 17.05 1.38 -11.95
N GLY A 82 17.40 2.55 -12.27
CA GLY A 82 18.70 3.14 -11.93
C GLY A 82 19.00 3.23 -10.43
N LYS A 83 18.03 2.99 -9.52
CA LYS A 83 18.17 3.26 -8.08
C LYS A 83 17.65 2.16 -7.18
N GLY A 84 18.37 1.97 -6.06
CA GLY A 84 17.84 1.39 -4.82
C GLY A 84 17.58 -0.10 -4.81
N SER A 85 17.61 -0.79 -5.92
CA SER A 85 17.67 -2.24 -5.91
C SER A 85 19.11 -2.66 -5.67
N ASP A 86 19.35 -3.71 -4.88
CA ASP A 86 20.63 -4.41 -4.82
C ASP A 86 20.90 -5.10 -6.18
N LYS A 87 20.76 -4.33 -7.21
CA LYS A 87 21.22 -4.48 -8.59
C LYS A 87 21.36 -5.94 -8.98
N GLY A 88 20.23 -6.61 -9.20
CA GLY A 88 20.25 -7.96 -9.68
C GLY A 88 20.25 -9.08 -8.61
N ARG A 89 20.08 -8.76 -7.32
CA ARG A 89 20.02 -9.76 -6.25
C ARG A 89 18.61 -9.97 -5.66
N LYS A 90 17.61 -9.14 -6.04
CA LYS A 90 16.22 -9.30 -5.60
C LYS A 90 15.37 -9.93 -6.70
N ARG A 91 14.53 -10.86 -6.33
CA ARG A 91 13.53 -11.46 -7.24
C ARG A 91 12.65 -10.37 -7.84
N ASP A 92 12.23 -10.55 -9.08
CA ASP A 92 11.50 -9.52 -9.84
C ASP A 92 10.37 -10.06 -10.73
N LEU A 93 10.14 -11.38 -10.71
CA LEU A 93 8.98 -11.99 -11.33
C LEU A 93 8.40 -13.07 -10.42
N CYS A 94 7.07 -13.10 -10.27
CA CYS A 94 6.35 -14.07 -9.47
C CYS A 94 5.17 -14.66 -10.26
N LEU A 95 4.92 -15.95 -9.98
CA LEU A 95 3.66 -16.63 -10.30
C LEU A 95 2.93 -16.97 -9.00
N LEU A 96 1.62 -16.73 -8.99
CA LEU A 96 0.68 -17.18 -7.97
C LEU A 96 -0.39 -18.02 -8.69
N VAL A 97 -0.56 -19.27 -8.30
CA VAL A 97 -1.38 -20.24 -9.02
C VAL A 97 -2.37 -20.91 -8.06
N SER A 98 -3.59 -21.10 -8.49
CA SER A 98 -4.57 -21.99 -7.86
C SER A 98 -4.61 -23.32 -8.61
N GLU A 99 -4.56 -24.44 -7.88
CA GLU A 99 -4.67 -25.79 -8.48
C GLU A 99 -6.01 -26.03 -9.16
N THR A 100 -7.05 -25.28 -8.75
CA THR A 100 -8.39 -25.36 -9.34
C THR A 100 -8.85 -23.98 -9.81
N PRO A 101 -9.80 -23.87 -10.75
CA PRO A 101 -10.40 -22.59 -11.12
C PRO A 101 -10.97 -21.86 -9.90
N ALA A 102 -10.59 -20.61 -9.72
CA ALA A 102 -10.99 -19.78 -8.58
C ALA A 102 -11.98 -18.69 -9.00
N ALA A 103 -12.99 -18.43 -8.18
CA ALA A 103 -13.77 -17.21 -8.27
C ALA A 103 -12.84 -16.02 -8.06
N VAL A 104 -12.99 -14.95 -8.85
CA VAL A 104 -12.13 -13.79 -8.81
C VAL A 104 -12.88 -12.49 -8.60
N ALA A 105 -12.31 -11.59 -7.83
CA ALA A 105 -12.72 -10.21 -7.66
C ALA A 105 -11.51 -9.28 -7.79
N GLY A 106 -11.74 -8.04 -8.20
CA GLY A 106 -10.65 -7.05 -8.33
C GLY A 106 -11.12 -5.61 -8.13
N LEU A 107 -10.21 -4.79 -7.63
CA LEU A 107 -10.33 -3.32 -7.66
C LEU A 107 -9.06 -2.73 -8.27
N PHE A 108 -9.25 -1.65 -9.00
CA PHE A 108 -8.25 -1.08 -9.89
C PHE A 108 -8.18 0.43 -9.75
N THR A 109 -7.00 1.00 -9.99
CA THR A 109 -6.78 2.44 -10.00
C THR A 109 -7.82 3.17 -10.84
N THR A 110 -8.27 4.32 -10.35
CA THR A 110 -9.11 5.26 -11.11
C THR A 110 -8.28 6.37 -11.76
N ASN A 111 -6.96 6.21 -11.82
CA ASN A 111 -6.08 7.11 -12.56
C ASN A 111 -6.44 7.07 -14.05
N GLN A 112 -6.58 8.22 -14.67
CA GLN A 112 -6.89 8.34 -16.11
C GLN A 112 -5.77 7.77 -16.98
N ILE A 113 -4.52 7.84 -16.49
CA ILE A 113 -3.36 7.18 -17.09
C ILE A 113 -3.30 5.76 -16.50
N CYS A 114 -4.03 4.85 -17.11
CA CYS A 114 -4.16 3.48 -16.64
C CYS A 114 -3.22 2.54 -17.41
N ALA A 115 -2.40 1.79 -16.69
CA ALA A 115 -1.42 0.85 -17.24
C ALA A 115 -2.05 -0.33 -18.01
N ALA A 116 -1.32 -0.90 -18.95
CA ALA A 116 -1.77 -2.03 -19.75
C ALA A 116 -2.16 -3.27 -18.90
N PRO A 117 -1.40 -3.70 -17.87
CA PRO A 117 -1.79 -4.80 -16.98
C PRO A 117 -3.14 -4.61 -16.34
N VAL A 118 -3.45 -3.38 -15.88
CA VAL A 118 -4.73 -3.06 -15.25
C VAL A 118 -5.88 -3.26 -16.23
N LYS A 119 -5.74 -2.76 -17.48
CA LYS A 119 -6.77 -2.92 -18.54
C LYS A 119 -7.04 -4.38 -18.86
N VAL A 120 -6.00 -5.22 -18.92
CA VAL A 120 -6.13 -6.68 -19.10
C VAL A 120 -6.90 -7.29 -17.92
N CYS A 121 -6.52 -6.94 -16.67
CA CYS A 121 -7.18 -7.48 -15.48
C CYS A 121 -8.65 -7.08 -15.36
N VAL A 122 -9.00 -5.80 -15.61
CA VAL A 122 -10.42 -5.35 -15.60
C VAL A 122 -11.27 -6.22 -16.50
N SER A 123 -10.81 -6.49 -17.74
CA SER A 123 -11.55 -7.30 -18.69
C SER A 123 -11.66 -8.79 -18.31
N ARG A 124 -10.62 -9.34 -17.66
CA ARG A 124 -10.58 -10.76 -17.25
C ARG A 124 -11.36 -11.01 -15.96
N VAL A 125 -11.23 -10.12 -14.97
CA VAL A 125 -11.98 -10.21 -13.69
C VAL A 125 -13.49 -10.14 -13.93
N ALA A 126 -13.95 -9.37 -14.91
CA ALA A 126 -15.36 -9.32 -15.30
C ALA A 126 -15.94 -10.69 -15.69
N LYS A 127 -15.10 -11.66 -16.07
CA LYS A 127 -15.53 -13.05 -16.36
C LYS A 127 -15.78 -13.88 -15.09
N GLY A 128 -15.37 -13.39 -13.92
CA GLY A 128 -15.61 -13.98 -12.60
C GLY A 128 -14.78 -15.20 -12.25
N VAL A 129 -13.86 -15.64 -13.11
CA VAL A 129 -13.02 -16.84 -12.88
C VAL A 129 -11.61 -16.59 -13.40
N ALA A 130 -10.60 -16.87 -12.54
CA ALA A 130 -9.18 -16.90 -12.89
C ALA A 130 -8.51 -18.11 -12.22
N GLN A 131 -7.26 -18.39 -12.55
CA GLN A 131 -6.53 -19.51 -11.96
C GLN A 131 -5.08 -19.16 -11.63
N ALA A 132 -4.52 -18.10 -12.22
CA ALA A 132 -3.18 -17.64 -11.88
C ALA A 132 -3.03 -16.12 -11.99
N VAL A 133 -1.97 -15.61 -11.41
CA VAL A 133 -1.50 -14.24 -11.57
C VAL A 133 -0.01 -14.26 -11.86
N VAL A 134 0.42 -13.58 -12.93
CA VAL A 134 1.84 -13.28 -13.21
C VAL A 134 2.13 -11.84 -12.83
N VAL A 135 3.21 -11.62 -12.09
CA VAL A 135 3.55 -10.28 -11.60
C VAL A 135 5.03 -10.00 -11.83
N ASN A 136 5.35 -8.84 -12.39
CA ASN A 136 6.72 -8.36 -12.44
C ASN A 136 6.91 -7.08 -11.61
N SER A 137 8.13 -6.87 -11.14
CA SER A 137 8.60 -5.61 -10.58
C SER A 137 9.82 -5.09 -11.33
N GLY A 138 10.04 -3.76 -11.27
CA GLY A 138 11.10 -3.06 -12.01
C GLY A 138 10.59 -2.31 -13.25
N ASN A 139 9.46 -2.71 -13.83
CA ASN A 139 8.82 -2.07 -14.97
C ASN A 139 7.30 -2.07 -14.77
N ALA A 140 6.68 -0.89 -14.83
CA ALA A 140 5.24 -0.71 -14.60
C ALA A 140 4.37 -1.05 -15.82
N ASN A 141 4.95 -1.15 -17.00
CA ASN A 141 4.22 -1.28 -18.27
C ASN A 141 3.10 -0.22 -18.41
N ALA A 142 3.40 1.00 -18.01
CA ALA A 142 2.55 2.16 -18.11
C ALA A 142 3.15 3.17 -19.10
N CYS A 143 2.31 3.90 -19.84
CA CYS A 143 2.71 4.80 -20.92
C CYS A 143 3.57 4.13 -22.02
N THR A 144 3.34 2.85 -22.27
CA THR A 144 4.06 2.01 -23.24
C THR A 144 3.29 1.79 -24.56
N GLY A 145 2.17 2.48 -24.69
CA GLY A 145 1.36 2.49 -25.91
C GLY A 145 0.79 1.12 -26.30
N ARG A 146 0.69 0.88 -27.59
CA ARG A 146 0.16 -0.38 -28.14
C ARG A 146 1.07 -1.58 -27.82
N GLN A 147 2.38 -1.35 -27.73
CA GLN A 147 3.34 -2.41 -27.43
C GLN A 147 3.12 -2.93 -26.00
N GLY A 148 2.96 -2.05 -25.01
CA GLY A 148 2.71 -2.49 -23.64
C GLY A 148 1.46 -3.34 -23.46
N MET A 149 0.41 -3.10 -24.26
CA MET A 149 -0.77 -3.97 -24.28
C MET A 149 -0.46 -5.34 -24.86
N LYS A 150 0.33 -5.41 -25.95
CA LYS A 150 0.80 -6.68 -26.52
C LYS A 150 1.64 -7.45 -25.51
N ASP A 151 2.55 -6.77 -24.80
CA ASP A 151 3.41 -7.36 -23.80
C ASP A 151 2.61 -7.92 -22.61
N ALA A 152 1.65 -7.17 -22.06
CA ALA A 152 0.79 -7.65 -21.00
C ALA A 152 -0.03 -8.90 -21.40
N LEU A 153 -0.52 -8.94 -22.64
CA LEU A 153 -1.22 -10.11 -23.18
C LEU A 153 -0.27 -11.28 -23.43
N ALA A 154 0.95 -11.02 -23.91
CA ALA A 154 1.98 -12.05 -24.12
C ALA A 154 2.43 -12.67 -22.79
N MET A 155 2.62 -11.88 -21.73
CA MET A 155 2.91 -12.39 -20.38
C MET A 155 1.85 -13.38 -19.91
N THR A 156 0.57 -13.01 -20.03
CA THR A 156 -0.52 -13.88 -19.61
C THR A 156 -0.65 -15.11 -20.48
N GLY A 157 -0.51 -14.98 -21.80
CA GLY A 157 -0.59 -16.11 -22.75
C GLY A 157 0.55 -17.10 -22.56
N LEU A 158 1.75 -16.63 -22.27
CA LEU A 158 2.88 -17.51 -21.96
C LEU A 158 2.66 -18.26 -20.63
N ALA A 159 2.21 -17.57 -19.59
CA ALA A 159 1.88 -18.21 -18.32
C ALA A 159 0.75 -19.23 -18.47
N GLU A 160 -0.30 -18.94 -19.26
CA GLU A 160 -1.35 -19.90 -19.61
C GLU A 160 -0.78 -21.15 -20.27
N LYS A 161 0.13 -20.98 -21.24
CA LYS A 161 0.77 -22.09 -21.96
C LYS A 161 1.64 -22.95 -21.04
N VAL A 162 2.52 -22.32 -20.25
CA VAL A 162 3.47 -23.04 -19.36
C VAL A 162 2.73 -23.78 -18.23
N LEU A 163 1.64 -23.21 -17.71
CA LEU A 163 0.84 -23.81 -16.66
C LEU A 163 -0.26 -24.76 -17.17
N GLY A 164 -0.41 -24.91 -18.48
CA GLY A 164 -1.47 -25.73 -19.07
C GLY A 164 -2.89 -25.21 -18.82
N LEU A 165 -3.05 -23.89 -18.67
CA LEU A 165 -4.33 -23.25 -18.35
C LEU A 165 -5.06 -22.78 -19.61
N SER A 166 -6.39 -22.73 -19.53
CA SER A 166 -7.22 -22.18 -20.61
C SER A 166 -6.98 -20.68 -20.78
N THR A 167 -7.10 -20.18 -22.00
CA THR A 167 -6.95 -18.76 -22.35
C THR A 167 -7.89 -17.86 -21.54
N GLY A 168 -7.32 -16.77 -21.00
CA GLY A 168 -8.05 -15.79 -20.19
C GLY A 168 -8.12 -16.16 -18.69
N ARG A 169 -7.40 -17.19 -18.24
CA ARG A 169 -7.35 -17.62 -16.83
C ARG A 169 -6.22 -17.01 -16.03
N VAL A 170 -5.26 -16.38 -16.67
CA VAL A 170 -4.13 -15.71 -15.99
C VAL A 170 -4.36 -14.20 -15.93
N LEU A 171 -4.19 -13.60 -14.76
CA LEU A 171 -4.17 -12.16 -14.53
C LEU A 171 -2.72 -11.65 -14.55
N VAL A 172 -2.53 -10.34 -14.64
CA VAL A 172 -1.19 -9.75 -14.72
C VAL A 172 -1.07 -8.51 -13.83
N GLY A 173 0.07 -8.40 -13.11
CA GLY A 173 0.45 -7.20 -12.36
C GLY A 173 1.83 -6.73 -12.80
N SER A 174 2.04 -5.42 -12.84
CA SER A 174 3.35 -4.83 -13.10
C SER A 174 3.56 -3.63 -12.20
N THR A 175 4.79 -3.42 -11.76
CA THR A 175 5.18 -2.26 -10.94
C THR A 175 6.62 -1.88 -11.19
N GLY A 176 6.96 -0.59 -11.05
CA GLY A 176 8.28 -0.05 -11.28
C GLY A 176 8.25 1.15 -12.21
N ARG A 177 9.20 1.27 -13.11
CA ARG A 177 9.34 2.42 -14.01
C ARG A 177 8.21 2.56 -15.02
N ILE A 178 7.78 3.80 -15.22
CA ILE A 178 6.81 4.22 -16.23
C ILE A 178 7.57 4.63 -17.51
N GLY A 179 6.98 4.38 -18.69
CA GLY A 179 7.52 4.84 -19.98
C GLY A 179 8.63 3.99 -20.58
N VAL A 180 8.99 2.89 -19.92
CA VAL A 180 10.03 1.95 -20.40
C VAL A 180 9.37 0.71 -20.99
N GLN A 181 9.81 0.28 -22.18
CA GLN A 181 9.31 -0.95 -22.80
C GLN A 181 9.70 -2.18 -21.95
N MET A 182 8.80 -3.16 -21.92
CA MET A 182 9.00 -4.39 -21.14
C MET A 182 10.13 -5.24 -21.78
N PRO A 183 11.11 -5.70 -20.99
CA PRO A 183 12.14 -6.60 -21.49
C PRO A 183 11.58 -8.02 -21.63
N MET A 184 10.85 -8.27 -22.71
CA MET A 184 10.04 -9.47 -22.90
C MET A 184 10.83 -10.77 -22.99
N GLU A 185 12.08 -10.74 -23.39
CA GLU A 185 12.95 -11.91 -23.38
C GLU A 185 13.21 -12.40 -21.95
N GLN A 186 13.59 -11.48 -21.05
CA GLN A 186 13.84 -11.76 -19.64
C GLN A 186 12.53 -12.17 -18.93
N VAL A 187 11.42 -11.48 -19.24
CA VAL A 187 10.11 -11.82 -18.69
C VAL A 187 9.69 -13.23 -19.11
N ALA A 188 9.89 -13.60 -20.39
CA ALA A 188 9.52 -14.91 -20.88
C ALA A 188 10.33 -16.03 -20.20
N ALA A 189 11.65 -15.85 -20.09
CA ALA A 189 12.51 -16.78 -19.36
C ALA A 189 12.10 -16.89 -17.88
N GLY A 190 11.81 -15.74 -17.25
CA GLY A 190 11.36 -15.68 -15.86
C GLY A 190 10.02 -16.39 -15.61
N ILE A 191 9.04 -16.30 -16.54
CA ILE A 191 7.76 -17.02 -16.41
C ILE A 191 7.98 -18.53 -16.42
N VAL A 192 8.84 -19.04 -17.31
CA VAL A 192 9.18 -20.47 -17.36
C VAL A 192 9.85 -20.90 -16.06
N ALA A 193 10.89 -20.19 -15.62
CA ALA A 193 11.61 -20.49 -14.39
C ALA A 193 10.71 -20.40 -13.14
N ALA A 194 9.78 -19.43 -13.08
CA ALA A 194 8.86 -19.31 -11.97
C ALA A 194 7.87 -20.48 -11.88
N ALA A 195 7.48 -21.06 -13.01
CA ALA A 195 6.60 -22.24 -13.03
C ALA A 195 7.32 -23.50 -12.50
N GLU A 196 8.62 -23.63 -12.70
CA GLU A 196 9.44 -24.75 -12.22
C GLU A 196 9.64 -24.74 -10.70
N VAL A 197 9.54 -23.55 -10.06
CA VAL A 197 9.77 -23.38 -8.62
C VAL A 197 8.47 -23.13 -7.84
N LEU A 198 7.31 -23.46 -8.39
CA LEU A 198 6.04 -23.32 -7.69
C LEU A 198 5.95 -24.26 -6.49
N GLY A 199 5.49 -23.75 -5.36
CA GLY A 199 5.28 -24.55 -4.16
C GLY A 199 4.37 -23.88 -3.14
N ALA A 200 4.00 -24.64 -2.08
CA ALA A 200 3.03 -24.25 -1.07
C ALA A 200 3.67 -23.99 0.31
N THR A 201 4.99 -23.84 0.40
CA THR A 201 5.65 -23.57 1.69
C THR A 201 5.72 -22.07 2.00
N PRO A 202 5.87 -21.68 3.27
CA PRO A 202 6.08 -20.28 3.63
C PRO A 202 7.25 -19.62 2.91
N GLU A 203 8.28 -20.38 2.52
CA GLU A 203 9.42 -19.89 1.75
C GLU A 203 9.01 -19.47 0.32
N HIS A 204 8.17 -20.26 -0.35
CA HIS A 204 7.64 -19.91 -1.67
C HIS A 204 6.80 -18.62 -1.62
N ALA A 205 6.00 -18.45 -0.57
CA ALA A 205 5.26 -17.20 -0.35
C ALA A 205 6.20 -16.00 -0.11
N ALA A 206 7.29 -16.20 0.64
CA ALA A 206 8.29 -15.17 0.88
C ALA A 206 9.01 -14.76 -0.41
N HIS A 207 9.37 -15.72 -1.27
CA HIS A 207 9.97 -15.47 -2.58
C HIS A 207 9.02 -14.70 -3.50
N ALA A 208 7.74 -15.05 -3.52
CA ALA A 208 6.72 -14.32 -4.28
C ALA A 208 6.52 -12.90 -3.76
N ALA A 209 6.48 -12.71 -2.44
CA ALA A 209 6.33 -11.39 -1.83
C ALA A 209 7.56 -10.49 -2.08
N GLU A 210 8.79 -11.04 -2.09
CA GLU A 210 10.00 -10.31 -2.48
C GLU A 210 9.94 -9.89 -3.95
N ALA A 211 9.46 -10.78 -4.83
CA ALA A 211 9.47 -10.56 -6.27
C ALA A 211 8.57 -9.41 -6.73
N ILE A 212 7.57 -9.03 -5.94
CA ILE A 212 6.68 -7.91 -6.26
C ILE A 212 7.13 -6.55 -5.68
N MET A 213 8.14 -6.53 -4.80
CA MET A 213 8.64 -5.31 -4.14
C MET A 213 9.41 -4.39 -5.11
N THR A 214 9.41 -3.08 -4.83
CA THR A 214 10.25 -2.09 -5.49
C THR A 214 11.13 -1.35 -4.49
N SER A 215 10.66 -0.21 -3.98
CA SER A 215 11.30 0.58 -2.92
C SER A 215 10.95 0.10 -1.50
N ASP A 216 10.10 -0.90 -1.39
CA ASP A 216 9.73 -1.52 -0.12
C ASP A 216 10.95 -1.99 0.66
N SER A 217 11.01 -1.69 1.97
CA SER A 217 12.10 -2.12 2.84
C SER A 217 11.93 -3.58 3.32
N ARG A 218 10.70 -4.11 3.26
CA ARG A 218 10.34 -5.46 3.73
C ARG A 218 9.11 -6.02 3.00
N PRO A 219 8.97 -7.36 2.93
CA PRO A 219 7.74 -8.01 2.48
C PRO A 219 6.56 -7.68 3.40
N LYS A 220 5.38 -7.52 2.81
CA LYS A 220 4.11 -7.24 3.50
C LYS A 220 3.16 -8.40 3.26
N THR A 221 3.04 -9.27 4.25
CA THR A 221 2.31 -10.53 4.15
C THR A 221 1.44 -10.80 5.37
N ILE A 222 0.37 -11.53 5.18
CA ILE A 222 -0.54 -11.98 6.24
C ILE A 222 -1.18 -13.30 5.88
N GLY A 223 -1.38 -14.16 6.88
CA GLY A 223 -2.21 -15.35 6.80
C GLY A 223 -3.10 -15.46 8.04
N ILE A 224 -4.36 -15.79 7.86
CA ILE A 224 -5.31 -16.01 8.94
C ILE A 224 -6.16 -17.24 8.69
N GLU A 225 -6.61 -17.90 9.78
CA GLU A 225 -7.65 -18.93 9.73
C GLU A 225 -8.82 -18.57 10.66
N PHE A 226 -10.02 -18.98 10.24
CA PHE A 226 -11.27 -18.79 10.96
C PHE A 226 -12.29 -19.87 10.55
N LYS A 227 -13.49 -19.85 11.12
CA LYS A 227 -14.52 -20.85 10.83
C LYS A 227 -15.72 -20.25 10.11
N ILE A 228 -16.20 -20.95 9.08
CA ILE A 228 -17.51 -20.76 8.47
C ILE A 228 -18.27 -22.09 8.64
N GLY A 229 -19.36 -22.06 9.38
CA GLY A 229 -20.01 -23.26 9.84
C GLY A 229 -19.05 -24.10 10.71
N ARG A 230 -18.82 -25.37 10.29
CA ARG A 230 -17.87 -26.28 10.96
C ARG A 230 -16.52 -26.37 10.26
N ARG A 231 -16.33 -25.68 9.14
CA ARG A 231 -15.12 -25.76 8.32
C ARG A 231 -14.13 -24.66 8.69
N ILE A 232 -12.86 -24.98 8.65
CA ILE A 232 -11.78 -24.01 8.73
C ILE A 232 -11.60 -23.41 7.34
N VAL A 233 -11.58 -22.09 7.29
CA VAL A 233 -11.34 -21.30 6.09
C VAL A 233 -10.11 -20.44 6.32
N ARG A 234 -9.26 -20.29 5.30
CA ARG A 234 -8.04 -19.50 5.36
C ARG A 234 -8.09 -18.36 4.37
N ILE A 235 -7.53 -17.24 4.76
CA ILE A 235 -7.24 -16.11 3.86
C ILE A 235 -5.75 -15.80 4.00
N GLY A 236 -5.06 -15.74 2.87
CA GLY A 236 -3.69 -15.28 2.76
C GLY A 236 -3.59 -14.05 1.90
N GLY A 237 -2.57 -13.23 2.14
CA GLY A 237 -2.35 -12.03 1.35
C GLY A 237 -0.90 -11.60 1.32
N MET A 238 -0.51 -10.97 0.21
CA MET A 238 0.72 -10.23 0.06
C MET A 238 0.46 -8.89 -0.64
N CYS A 239 1.19 -7.86 -0.28
CA CYS A 239 1.13 -6.59 -0.98
C CYS A 239 2.50 -5.92 -1.04
N LYS A 240 2.61 -4.93 -1.92
CA LYS A 240 3.75 -4.03 -2.03
C LYS A 240 3.29 -2.59 -2.14
N GLY A 241 4.18 -1.68 -1.80
CA GLY A 241 4.02 -0.23 -1.91
C GLY A 241 4.76 0.50 -0.81
N ALA A 242 5.45 1.58 -1.16
CA ALA A 242 6.18 2.44 -0.24
C ALA A 242 6.13 3.92 -0.65
N GLY A 243 6.12 4.23 -1.96
CA GLY A 243 5.88 5.56 -2.53
C GLY A 243 4.74 5.55 -3.54
N MET A 244 4.25 6.73 -3.97
CA MET A 244 3.06 6.94 -4.81
C MET A 244 1.84 6.20 -4.21
N ILE A 245 1.55 6.50 -2.96
CA ILE A 245 0.53 5.80 -2.19
C ILE A 245 -0.57 6.77 -1.76
N GLN A 246 -1.59 6.85 -2.56
CA GLN A 246 -2.94 7.30 -2.23
C GLN A 246 -3.94 6.58 -3.14
N PRO A 247 -4.22 5.31 -2.91
CA PRO A 247 -5.13 4.55 -3.76
C PRO A 247 -6.55 5.15 -3.75
N GLY A 248 -7.14 5.18 -4.95
CA GLY A 248 -8.54 5.51 -5.19
C GLY A 248 -9.11 4.49 -6.17
N MET A 249 -9.36 3.26 -5.69
CA MET A 249 -9.70 2.12 -6.54
C MET A 249 -11.20 1.89 -6.65
N SER A 250 -11.61 1.41 -7.84
CA SER A 250 -12.96 0.95 -8.13
C SER A 250 -12.95 -0.40 -8.87
N PRO A 251 -14.07 -1.17 -8.90
CA PRO A 251 -14.13 -2.46 -9.58
C PRO A 251 -13.87 -2.41 -11.09
N THR A 252 -14.13 -1.27 -11.72
CA THR A 252 -14.00 -1.08 -13.17
C THR A 252 -12.83 -0.18 -13.57
N GLY A 253 -12.10 0.38 -12.59
CA GLY A 253 -11.13 1.44 -12.85
C GLY A 253 -11.77 2.78 -13.26
N ALA A 254 -13.10 2.85 -13.34
CA ALA A 254 -13.80 4.08 -13.68
C ALA A 254 -13.78 5.05 -12.49
N ARG A 255 -13.46 6.31 -12.76
CA ARG A 255 -13.49 7.39 -11.78
C ARG A 255 -14.95 7.74 -11.45
N PRO A 256 -15.36 7.74 -10.18
CA PRO A 256 -16.71 8.20 -9.82
C PRO A 256 -16.92 9.65 -10.26
N ALA A 257 -18.13 9.98 -10.76
CA ALA A 257 -18.48 11.33 -11.19
C ALA A 257 -18.36 12.40 -10.08
N THR A 258 -18.41 11.95 -8.82
CA THR A 258 -18.29 12.77 -7.61
C THR A 258 -16.88 12.77 -7.01
N ALA A 259 -15.87 12.19 -7.71
CA ALA A 259 -14.49 12.22 -7.22
C ALA A 259 -14.00 13.68 -7.16
N PRO A 260 -13.37 14.11 -6.04
CA PRO A 260 -12.85 15.47 -5.95
C PRO A 260 -11.89 15.76 -7.11
N SER A 261 -12.10 16.90 -7.79
CA SER A 261 -11.13 17.46 -8.70
C SER A 261 -9.96 17.98 -7.85
N GLY A 262 -8.76 17.48 -8.08
CA GLY A 262 -7.55 17.99 -7.40
C GLY A 262 -6.67 16.95 -6.74
N VAL A 263 -6.72 15.69 -7.18
CA VAL A 263 -5.63 14.74 -6.88
C VAL A 263 -4.50 15.04 -7.88
N PRO A 264 -3.33 15.53 -7.46
CA PRO A 264 -2.20 15.76 -8.35
C PRO A 264 -1.77 14.46 -9.04
N ALA A 265 -1.42 14.54 -10.32
CA ALA A 265 -0.75 13.44 -11.02
C ALA A 265 0.74 13.54 -10.74
N GLY A 266 1.28 12.66 -9.95
CA GLY A 266 2.72 12.54 -9.62
C GLY A 266 3.32 11.21 -10.08
N LEU A 267 4.62 11.17 -10.16
CA LEU A 267 5.45 10.11 -10.76
C LEU A 267 5.98 9.14 -9.68
N HIS A 268 5.91 7.83 -9.94
CA HIS A 268 6.61 6.69 -9.29
C HIS A 268 6.03 6.03 -8.05
N ALA A 269 5.86 4.77 -8.17
CA ALA A 269 5.55 3.65 -7.30
C ALA A 269 4.05 3.28 -7.28
N THR A 270 3.75 2.05 -6.89
CA THR A 270 2.44 1.42 -7.12
C THR A 270 2.11 0.53 -5.94
N MET A 271 0.85 0.51 -5.50
CA MET A 271 0.39 -0.57 -4.63
C MET A 271 -0.16 -1.73 -5.45
N LEU A 272 0.34 -2.93 -5.19
CA LEU A 272 -0.24 -4.19 -5.66
C LEU A 272 -0.59 -5.05 -4.45
N CYS A 273 -1.74 -5.69 -4.49
CA CYS A 273 -2.17 -6.61 -3.44
C CYS A 273 -2.82 -7.86 -4.07
N PHE A 274 -2.39 -9.02 -3.61
CA PHE A 274 -2.91 -10.32 -4.04
C PHE A 274 -3.39 -11.08 -2.81
N ILE A 275 -4.66 -11.48 -2.84
CA ILE A 275 -5.35 -12.16 -1.75
C ILE A 275 -5.83 -13.51 -2.27
N THR A 276 -5.59 -14.55 -1.50
CA THR A 276 -6.04 -15.91 -1.77
C THR A 276 -6.93 -16.40 -0.63
N THR A 277 -7.89 -17.24 -0.95
CA THR A 277 -8.71 -17.94 0.05
C THR A 277 -9.20 -19.28 -0.49
N ASP A 278 -9.27 -20.27 0.39
CA ASP A 278 -9.89 -21.55 0.10
C ASP A 278 -11.41 -21.57 0.34
N ALA A 279 -12.02 -20.42 0.66
CA ALA A 279 -13.46 -20.29 0.82
C ALA A 279 -14.25 -20.64 -0.43
N ASP A 280 -15.34 -21.40 -0.27
CA ASP A 280 -16.38 -21.53 -1.31
C ASP A 280 -17.29 -20.30 -1.29
N ILE A 281 -16.93 -19.33 -2.11
CA ILE A 281 -17.67 -18.07 -2.29
C ILE A 281 -17.76 -17.74 -3.79
N ALA A 282 -18.94 -17.39 -4.27
CA ALA A 282 -19.13 -17.02 -5.67
C ALA A 282 -18.54 -15.64 -5.98
N ALA A 283 -18.21 -15.38 -7.26
CA ALA A 283 -17.52 -14.15 -7.68
C ALA A 283 -18.29 -12.86 -7.31
N LYS A 284 -19.62 -12.83 -7.41
CA LYS A 284 -20.42 -11.63 -7.05
C LYS A 284 -20.35 -11.28 -5.56
N PRO A 285 -20.61 -12.19 -4.59
CA PRO A 285 -20.41 -11.88 -3.17
C PRO A 285 -18.93 -11.65 -2.83
N LEU A 286 -17.97 -12.32 -3.47
CA LEU A 286 -16.54 -12.01 -3.30
C LEU A 286 -16.22 -10.57 -3.72
N GLN A 287 -16.74 -10.11 -4.87
CA GLN A 287 -16.57 -8.72 -5.31
C GLN A 287 -17.23 -7.73 -4.34
N SER A 288 -18.41 -8.05 -3.82
CA SER A 288 -19.07 -7.21 -2.81
C SER A 288 -18.23 -7.10 -1.53
N ALA A 289 -17.70 -8.23 -1.06
CA ALA A 289 -16.82 -8.27 0.10
C ALA A 289 -15.52 -7.47 -0.12
N LEU A 290 -14.92 -7.61 -1.29
CA LEU A 290 -13.68 -6.90 -1.61
C LEU A 290 -13.91 -5.38 -1.75
N ASN A 291 -15.05 -4.96 -2.31
CA ASN A 291 -15.39 -3.54 -2.42
C ASN A 291 -15.42 -2.87 -1.03
N GLU A 292 -16.10 -3.48 -0.07
CA GLU A 292 -16.19 -2.98 1.30
C GLU A 292 -14.83 -2.99 2.01
N ALA A 293 -14.09 -4.10 1.89
CA ALA A 293 -12.79 -4.25 2.49
C ALA A 293 -11.78 -3.19 1.99
N VAL A 294 -11.74 -2.94 0.68
CA VAL A 294 -10.84 -1.94 0.07
C VAL A 294 -11.28 -0.50 0.39
N ALA A 295 -12.59 -0.24 0.39
CA ALA A 295 -13.14 1.08 0.74
C ALA A 295 -12.75 1.50 2.16
N SER A 296 -12.64 0.54 3.09
CA SER A 296 -12.28 0.77 4.50
C SER A 296 -10.79 0.58 4.82
N SER A 297 -9.95 0.20 3.85
CA SER A 297 -8.53 -0.08 4.04
C SER A 297 -7.63 0.65 3.05
N PHE A 298 -7.34 0.08 1.89
CA PHE A 298 -6.41 0.65 0.90
C PHE A 298 -6.84 2.03 0.39
N ASN A 299 -8.15 2.28 0.22
CA ASN A 299 -8.64 3.62 -0.14
C ASN A 299 -8.60 4.61 1.04
N ARG A 300 -8.06 4.22 2.19
CA ARG A 300 -7.91 5.01 3.43
C ARG A 300 -6.46 5.25 3.84
N ILE A 301 -5.50 4.99 2.96
CA ILE A 301 -4.09 5.23 3.24
C ILE A 301 -3.53 6.31 2.35
N THR A 302 -2.49 7.00 2.84
CA THR A 302 -1.67 7.90 2.04
C THR A 302 -0.24 7.98 2.60
N VAL A 303 0.75 7.94 1.71
CA VAL A 303 2.15 8.27 2.02
C VAL A 303 2.46 9.68 1.51
N ASP A 304 2.19 9.96 0.26
CA ASP A 304 2.61 11.16 -0.47
C ASP A 304 1.48 11.89 -1.21
N GLY A 305 0.26 11.37 -1.16
CA GLY A 305 -0.88 11.98 -1.85
C GLY A 305 -1.04 11.56 -3.31
N ASP A 306 -0.16 10.69 -3.83
CA ASP A 306 -0.10 10.34 -5.24
C ASP A 306 -0.81 9.02 -5.57
N MET A 307 -1.62 9.04 -6.65
CA MET A 307 -2.35 7.86 -7.14
C MET A 307 -1.59 7.21 -8.29
N SER A 308 -1.25 5.93 -8.14
CA SER A 308 -0.55 5.16 -9.16
C SER A 308 -1.38 4.86 -10.41
N THR A 309 -0.68 4.65 -11.53
CA THR A 309 -1.22 4.12 -12.79
C THR A 309 -1.58 2.63 -12.74
N ASN A 310 -1.12 1.91 -11.70
CA ASN A 310 -1.14 0.44 -11.64
C ASN A 310 -1.85 -0.12 -10.41
N ASP A 311 -2.34 0.69 -9.46
CA ASP A 311 -2.95 0.18 -8.23
C ASP A 311 -3.95 -0.92 -8.52
N THR A 312 -3.75 -2.07 -7.89
CA THR A 312 -4.54 -3.27 -8.14
C THR A 312 -4.66 -4.10 -6.87
N VAL A 313 -5.88 -4.50 -6.52
CA VAL A 313 -6.17 -5.52 -5.52
C VAL A 313 -6.92 -6.66 -6.22
N LEU A 314 -6.38 -7.87 -6.15
CA LEU A 314 -7.00 -9.09 -6.67
C LEU A 314 -7.26 -10.07 -5.52
N ALA A 315 -8.44 -10.70 -5.52
CA ALA A 315 -8.79 -11.77 -4.61
C ALA A 315 -9.25 -13.00 -5.40
N LEU A 316 -8.66 -14.17 -5.09
CA LEU A 316 -8.96 -15.47 -5.69
C LEU A 316 -9.50 -16.40 -4.61
N ALA A 317 -10.63 -17.06 -4.88
CA ALA A 317 -11.29 -18.02 -3.98
C ALA A 317 -11.54 -19.34 -4.71
N ASN A 318 -10.86 -20.42 -4.28
CA ASN A 318 -10.89 -21.70 -5.00
C ASN A 318 -11.88 -22.76 -4.44
N GLY A 319 -12.48 -22.50 -3.27
CA GLY A 319 -13.53 -23.34 -2.70
C GLY A 319 -13.06 -24.60 -1.96
N LEU A 320 -11.75 -24.82 -1.83
CA LEU A 320 -11.21 -26.09 -1.28
C LEU A 320 -11.42 -26.25 0.23
N ALA A 321 -11.82 -25.21 0.97
CA ALA A 321 -12.20 -25.33 2.37
C ALA A 321 -13.46 -26.17 2.61
N GLY A 322 -14.31 -26.31 1.59
CA GLY A 322 -15.55 -27.07 1.66
C GLY A 322 -16.54 -26.51 2.69
N ASN A 323 -16.51 -25.20 2.93
CA ASN A 323 -17.49 -24.51 3.77
C ASN A 323 -18.86 -24.42 3.07
N PRO A 324 -19.96 -24.16 3.80
CA PRO A 324 -21.24 -23.84 3.19
C PRO A 324 -21.08 -22.73 2.16
N ALA A 325 -21.56 -22.97 0.93
CA ALA A 325 -21.31 -22.13 -0.21
C ALA A 325 -21.92 -20.73 -0.05
N ILE A 326 -21.11 -19.69 -0.11
CA ILE A 326 -21.56 -18.29 -0.03
C ILE A 326 -21.95 -17.81 -1.42
N ARG A 327 -23.25 -17.77 -1.70
CA ARG A 327 -23.82 -17.37 -3.01
C ARG A 327 -24.44 -15.98 -3.01
N LYS A 328 -24.62 -15.36 -1.83
CA LYS A 328 -25.21 -14.01 -1.65
C LYS A 328 -24.35 -13.15 -0.76
N ALA A 329 -24.35 -11.84 -0.97
CA ALA A 329 -23.67 -10.86 -0.15
C ALA A 329 -24.50 -10.50 1.11
N SER A 330 -24.94 -11.50 1.85
CA SER A 330 -25.73 -11.35 3.07
C SER A 330 -25.72 -12.64 3.90
N GLY A 331 -26.04 -12.51 5.17
CA GLY A 331 -26.12 -13.61 6.14
C GLY A 331 -24.81 -13.85 6.88
N LYS A 332 -24.89 -14.64 7.96
CA LYS A 332 -23.82 -14.83 8.94
C LYS A 332 -22.50 -15.30 8.33
N ASP A 333 -22.53 -16.24 7.38
CA ASP A 333 -21.31 -16.78 6.76
C ASP A 333 -20.62 -15.72 5.88
N PHE A 334 -21.42 -14.93 5.12
CA PHE A 334 -20.89 -13.80 4.37
C PHE A 334 -20.31 -12.72 5.29
N GLU A 335 -21.01 -12.34 6.36
CA GLU A 335 -20.56 -11.34 7.32
C GLU A 335 -19.26 -11.76 8.02
N THR A 336 -19.13 -13.06 8.35
CA THR A 336 -17.90 -13.62 8.91
C THR A 336 -16.74 -13.54 7.92
N PHE A 337 -16.97 -13.92 6.66
CA PHE A 337 -15.99 -13.81 5.58
C PHE A 337 -15.62 -12.35 5.33
N GLN A 338 -16.60 -11.45 5.25
CA GLN A 338 -16.41 -10.01 5.09
C GLN A 338 -15.50 -9.42 6.17
N ALA A 339 -15.76 -9.77 7.44
CA ALA A 339 -14.96 -9.28 8.56
C ALA A 339 -13.49 -9.78 8.46
N ALA A 340 -13.30 -11.05 8.08
CA ALA A 340 -11.96 -11.63 7.89
C ALA A 340 -11.20 -10.97 6.74
N LEU A 341 -11.85 -10.77 5.59
CA LEU A 341 -11.28 -10.09 4.43
C LEU A 341 -10.93 -8.62 4.74
N SER A 342 -11.83 -7.91 5.44
CA SER A 342 -11.58 -6.53 5.87
C SER A 342 -10.39 -6.44 6.84
N HIS A 343 -10.24 -7.40 7.74
CA HIS A 343 -9.08 -7.47 8.64
C HIS A 343 -7.77 -7.66 7.86
N VAL A 344 -7.73 -8.57 6.89
CA VAL A 344 -6.56 -8.81 6.02
C VAL A 344 -6.22 -7.56 5.23
N CYS A 345 -7.19 -6.95 4.54
CA CYS A 345 -6.98 -5.74 3.74
C CYS A 345 -6.49 -4.57 4.59
N LEU A 346 -7.07 -4.34 5.77
CA LEU A 346 -6.65 -3.26 6.65
C LEU A 346 -5.25 -3.49 7.22
N SER A 347 -4.91 -4.72 7.58
CA SER A 347 -3.57 -5.08 8.07
C SER A 347 -2.52 -4.81 6.99
N LEU A 348 -2.74 -5.28 5.76
CA LEU A 348 -1.84 -5.05 4.63
C LEU A 348 -1.72 -3.56 4.28
N ALA A 349 -2.83 -2.82 4.25
CA ALA A 349 -2.84 -1.39 3.97
C ALA A 349 -2.01 -0.60 5.01
N LYS A 350 -2.13 -0.95 6.28
CA LYS A 350 -1.31 -0.36 7.36
C LYS A 350 0.17 -0.70 7.22
N MET A 351 0.52 -1.94 6.80
CA MET A 351 1.91 -2.31 6.53
C MET A 351 2.52 -1.44 5.43
N ILE A 352 1.74 -1.04 4.41
CA ILE A 352 2.20 -0.12 3.35
C ILE A 352 2.58 1.24 3.96
N VAL A 353 1.69 1.86 4.72
CA VAL A 353 1.97 3.19 5.30
C VAL A 353 3.13 3.14 6.28
N CYS A 354 3.24 2.05 7.07
CA CYS A 354 4.35 1.87 8.02
C CYS A 354 5.71 1.59 7.35
N ASP A 355 5.72 1.33 6.06
CA ASP A 355 6.92 1.09 5.25
C ASP A 355 7.03 2.12 4.12
N GLY A 356 6.37 3.27 4.25
CA GLY A 356 6.48 4.39 3.33
C GLY A 356 7.92 4.88 3.21
N GLU A 357 8.29 5.38 2.04
CA GLU A 357 9.62 5.93 1.79
C GLU A 357 9.94 7.03 2.80
N GLY A 358 11.00 6.84 3.59
CA GLY A 358 11.44 7.78 4.62
C GLY A 358 10.47 7.99 5.78
N VAL A 359 9.45 7.15 5.99
CA VAL A 359 8.46 7.33 7.06
C VAL A 359 9.07 7.17 8.45
N HIS A 360 8.78 8.12 9.33
CA HIS A 360 9.13 8.08 10.75
C HIS A 360 7.90 7.98 11.63
N ARG A 361 6.77 8.59 11.22
CA ARG A 361 5.52 8.55 11.98
C ARG A 361 4.33 8.23 11.09
N VAL A 362 3.40 7.48 11.66
CA VAL A 362 2.09 7.20 11.02
C VAL A 362 0.98 7.73 11.89
N VAL A 363 0.16 8.58 11.29
CA VAL A 363 -0.92 9.27 11.97
C VAL A 363 -2.27 8.73 11.51
N THR A 364 -3.11 8.34 12.48
CA THR A 364 -4.51 8.04 12.20
C THR A 364 -5.32 9.33 12.30
N VAL A 365 -5.71 9.88 11.17
CA VAL A 365 -6.58 11.08 11.09
C VAL A 365 -8.04 10.64 11.17
N ARG A 366 -8.71 10.98 12.27
CA ARG A 366 -10.14 10.70 12.49
C ARG A 366 -10.95 11.98 12.34
N VAL A 367 -11.86 12.02 11.39
CA VAL A 367 -12.85 13.10 11.29
C VAL A 367 -14.22 12.55 11.70
N GLU A 368 -14.83 13.18 12.69
CA GLU A 368 -16.11 12.77 13.28
C GLU A 368 -17.12 13.91 13.20
N SER A 369 -18.38 13.57 13.37
CA SER A 369 -19.50 14.53 13.45
C SER A 369 -19.61 15.44 12.24
N ALA A 370 -19.26 14.96 11.05
CA ALA A 370 -19.44 15.65 9.79
C ALA A 370 -20.91 15.57 9.31
N ARG A 371 -21.32 16.50 8.48
CA ARG A 371 -22.65 16.56 7.86
C ARG A 371 -22.93 15.32 6.99
N SER A 372 -21.93 14.88 6.26
CA SER A 372 -21.97 13.72 5.36
C SER A 372 -20.64 12.95 5.38
N PHE A 373 -20.67 11.69 4.90
CA PHE A 373 -19.44 10.92 4.70
C PHE A 373 -18.49 11.62 3.71
N ALA A 374 -19.02 12.24 2.64
CA ALA A 374 -18.23 12.99 1.68
C ALA A 374 -17.48 14.17 2.34
N ASP A 375 -18.14 14.92 3.24
CA ASP A 375 -17.47 15.97 4.00
C ASP A 375 -16.40 15.41 4.95
N ALA A 376 -16.69 14.31 5.65
CA ALA A 376 -15.72 13.68 6.53
C ALA A 376 -14.49 13.19 5.78
N ASP A 377 -14.67 12.54 4.62
CA ASP A 377 -13.61 12.05 3.76
C ASP A 377 -12.77 13.18 3.17
N ALA A 378 -13.41 14.23 2.65
CA ALA A 378 -12.74 15.40 2.10
C ALA A 378 -11.86 16.12 3.14
N ALA A 379 -12.40 16.32 4.36
CA ALA A 379 -11.66 16.90 5.47
C ALA A 379 -10.46 16.02 5.89
N ALA A 380 -10.69 14.71 6.04
CA ALA A 380 -9.62 13.78 6.43
C ALA A 380 -8.50 13.74 5.39
N ARG A 381 -8.82 13.73 4.09
CA ARG A 381 -7.84 13.74 2.99
C ARG A 381 -7.08 15.05 2.91
N ALA A 382 -7.73 16.18 3.04
CA ALA A 382 -7.08 17.48 3.03
C ALA A 382 -6.00 17.58 4.12
N VAL A 383 -6.33 17.16 5.33
CA VAL A 383 -5.38 17.14 6.46
C VAL A 383 -4.28 16.12 6.23
N ALA A 384 -4.62 14.88 5.81
CA ALA A 384 -3.66 13.79 5.62
C ALA A 384 -2.65 14.06 4.48
N ASN A 385 -3.00 14.91 3.51
CA ASN A 385 -2.15 15.23 2.35
C ASN A 385 -1.48 16.62 2.44
N SER A 386 -1.81 17.43 3.44
CA SER A 386 -1.16 18.73 3.61
C SER A 386 0.33 18.56 3.93
N ALA A 387 1.20 19.06 3.07
CA ALA A 387 2.65 19.01 3.29
C ALA A 387 3.04 19.70 4.61
N LEU A 388 2.42 20.84 4.94
CA LEU A 388 2.65 21.54 6.19
C LEU A 388 2.23 20.73 7.41
N VAL A 389 1.12 20.01 7.34
CA VAL A 389 0.67 19.13 8.43
C VAL A 389 1.61 17.94 8.57
N LYS A 390 1.98 17.28 7.47
CA LYS A 390 2.87 16.11 7.48
C LYS A 390 4.27 16.43 8.01
N THR A 391 4.82 17.59 7.68
CA THR A 391 6.11 18.07 8.22
C THR A 391 6.01 18.41 9.70
N SER A 392 4.87 18.92 10.21
CA SER A 392 4.68 19.11 11.65
C SER A 392 4.63 17.78 12.41
N TRP A 393 4.04 16.74 11.82
CA TRP A 393 4.11 15.39 12.38
C TRP A 393 5.53 14.87 12.49
N HIS A 394 6.34 15.04 11.43
CA HIS A 394 7.75 14.68 11.44
C HIS A 394 8.52 15.41 12.56
N GLY A 395 8.32 16.73 12.70
CA GLY A 395 8.92 17.54 13.74
C GLY A 395 8.39 17.26 15.16
N GLY A 396 7.35 16.44 15.32
CA GLY A 396 6.70 16.21 16.62
C GLY A 396 6.01 17.44 17.17
N ASP A 397 5.53 18.33 16.28
CA ASP A 397 4.83 19.57 16.63
C ASP A 397 3.30 19.37 16.58
N PRO A 398 2.57 19.51 17.71
CA PRO A 398 1.12 19.41 17.75
C PRO A 398 0.44 20.64 17.15
N ASN A 399 0.76 20.95 15.89
CA ASN A 399 0.37 22.18 15.20
C ASN A 399 -1.07 22.17 14.70
N TRP A 400 -2.01 22.50 15.58
CA TRP A 400 -3.42 22.59 15.20
C TRP A 400 -3.71 23.73 14.21
N GLY A 401 -2.85 24.77 14.13
CA GLY A 401 -2.98 25.85 13.16
C GLY A 401 -2.87 25.38 11.72
N ARG A 402 -1.90 24.48 11.42
CA ARG A 402 -1.79 23.86 10.09
C ARG A 402 -2.97 22.93 9.78
N ILE A 403 -3.53 22.32 10.80
CA ILE A 403 -4.70 21.42 10.65
C ILE A 403 -5.96 22.21 10.33
N ILE A 404 -6.23 23.30 11.05
CA ILE A 404 -7.44 24.13 10.79
C ILE A 404 -7.33 24.80 9.40
N ASP A 405 -6.14 25.20 8.98
CA ASP A 405 -5.86 25.70 7.63
C ASP A 405 -6.23 24.63 6.58
N ALA A 406 -5.71 23.40 6.74
CA ALA A 406 -6.01 22.29 5.82
C ALA A 406 -7.50 21.96 5.75
N LEU A 407 -8.22 22.06 6.85
CA LEU A 407 -9.68 21.96 6.88
C LEU A 407 -10.35 23.08 6.09
N GLY A 408 -9.85 24.31 6.23
CA GLY A 408 -10.42 25.52 5.63
C GLY A 408 -10.46 25.50 4.09
N TYR A 409 -9.42 24.97 3.44
CA TYR A 409 -9.39 24.84 1.97
C TYR A 409 -9.95 23.52 1.45
N SER A 410 -10.36 22.59 2.33
CA SER A 410 -10.99 21.33 1.90
C SER A 410 -12.34 21.59 1.21
N SER A 411 -12.80 20.64 0.41
CA SER A 411 -14.16 20.72 -0.18
C SER A 411 -15.27 20.37 0.82
N ALA A 412 -14.93 20.07 2.08
CA ALA A 412 -15.89 19.79 3.12
C ALA A 412 -16.62 21.06 3.61
N LYS A 413 -17.84 20.92 4.12
CA LYS A 413 -18.47 22.03 4.85
C LYS A 413 -17.80 22.17 6.21
N ILE A 414 -17.12 23.28 6.42
CA ILE A 414 -16.49 23.66 7.68
C ILE A 414 -17.19 24.89 8.26
N VAL A 415 -17.35 24.93 9.59
CA VAL A 415 -17.83 26.08 10.36
C VAL A 415 -16.85 26.26 11.52
N GLU A 416 -16.06 27.33 11.50
CA GLU A 416 -14.89 27.55 12.37
C GLU A 416 -15.22 27.36 13.85
N ASP A 417 -16.24 28.03 14.35
CA ASP A 417 -16.68 28.00 15.76
C ASP A 417 -17.30 26.67 16.21
N LYS A 418 -17.31 25.65 15.33
CA LYS A 418 -17.74 24.29 15.64
C LYS A 418 -16.60 23.26 15.63
N VAL A 419 -15.42 23.62 15.14
CA VAL A 419 -14.32 22.66 15.00
C VAL A 419 -13.65 22.37 16.33
N ASP A 420 -13.46 21.09 16.64
CA ASP A 420 -12.57 20.62 17.71
C ASP A 420 -11.38 19.86 17.07
N ILE A 421 -10.16 20.09 17.62
CA ILE A 421 -8.93 19.38 17.20
C ILE A 421 -8.21 18.89 18.46
N GLY A 422 -7.80 17.62 18.48
CA GLY A 422 -7.09 17.04 19.60
C GLY A 422 -6.23 15.84 19.21
N TYR A 423 -5.38 15.43 20.11
CA TYR A 423 -4.40 14.36 19.91
C TYR A 423 -4.59 13.26 20.97
N ALA A 424 -4.31 12.03 20.57
CA ALA A 424 -4.33 10.89 21.49
C ALA A 424 -3.19 9.92 21.14
N ALA A 425 -2.62 9.28 22.15
CA ALA A 425 -1.73 8.15 21.90
C ALA A 425 -2.53 7.00 21.25
N SER A 426 -1.93 6.28 20.31
CA SER A 426 -2.57 5.19 19.58
C SER A 426 -3.22 4.17 20.52
N GLY A 427 -4.50 3.89 20.27
CA GLY A 427 -5.30 2.91 21.03
C GLY A 427 -5.75 3.40 22.41
N THR A 428 -5.60 4.68 22.74
CA THR A 428 -6.16 5.27 23.95
C THR A 428 -7.51 5.96 23.66
N ARG A 429 -8.35 6.06 24.70
CA ARG A 429 -9.63 6.81 24.59
C ARG A 429 -9.51 8.27 25.06
N LYS A 430 -8.37 8.63 25.66
CA LYS A 430 -8.14 9.98 26.21
C LYS A 430 -7.60 10.87 25.10
N VAL A 431 -8.44 11.82 24.65
CA VAL A 431 -8.07 12.85 23.68
C VAL A 431 -7.69 14.13 24.44
N LEU A 432 -6.50 14.66 24.14
CA LEU A 432 -6.03 15.96 24.59
C LEU A 432 -6.42 17.00 23.54
N TRP A 433 -7.34 17.87 23.88
CA TRP A 433 -7.88 18.86 22.96
C TRP A 433 -6.99 20.11 22.91
N SER A 434 -6.51 20.48 21.74
CA SER A 434 -5.77 21.73 21.47
C SER A 434 -6.69 22.86 21.04
N LEU A 435 -7.80 22.52 20.36
CA LEU A 435 -8.85 23.45 19.91
C LEU A 435 -10.21 22.90 20.29
N ARG A 436 -11.10 23.73 20.80
CA ARG A 436 -12.51 23.41 21.07
C ARG A 436 -13.40 24.56 20.63
N ARG A 437 -14.42 24.26 19.82
CA ARG A 437 -15.33 25.26 19.27
C ARG A 437 -14.60 26.46 18.64
N GLY A 438 -13.61 26.14 17.80
CA GLY A 438 -12.80 27.14 17.11
C GLY A 438 -11.85 27.95 17.99
N GLN A 439 -11.75 27.66 19.29
CA GLN A 439 -10.90 28.41 20.22
C GLN A 439 -9.80 27.52 20.84
N PRO A 440 -8.58 28.04 21.02
CA PRO A 440 -7.51 27.34 21.72
C PRO A 440 -7.95 26.94 23.13
N THR A 441 -7.55 25.76 23.56
CA THR A 441 -7.83 25.26 24.92
C THR A 441 -6.72 25.69 25.90
N LYS A 442 -6.95 25.42 27.19
CA LYS A 442 -5.95 25.59 28.25
C LYS A 442 -5.07 24.35 28.45
N THR A 443 -5.15 23.36 27.55
CA THR A 443 -4.30 22.15 27.65
C THR A 443 -2.84 22.55 27.57
N PRO A 444 -1.98 22.17 28.53
CA PRO A 444 -0.58 22.51 28.51
C PRO A 444 0.09 22.03 27.21
N PHE A 445 0.93 22.86 26.61
CA PHE A 445 1.65 22.52 25.38
C PHE A 445 2.50 21.26 25.56
N ALA A 446 3.15 21.08 26.72
CA ALA A 446 3.94 19.90 27.03
C ALA A 446 3.12 18.59 26.95
N ASP A 447 1.86 18.61 27.35
CA ASP A 447 0.98 17.42 27.27
C ASP A 447 0.63 17.09 25.81
N LEU A 448 0.31 18.12 25.01
CA LEU A 448 0.06 17.98 23.57
C LEU A 448 1.32 17.48 22.85
N TRP A 449 2.48 18.06 23.17
CA TRP A 449 3.76 17.68 22.60
C TRP A 449 4.08 16.21 22.91
N ASN A 450 3.91 15.77 24.16
CA ASN A 450 4.13 14.37 24.56
C ASN A 450 3.20 13.40 23.82
N ALA A 451 1.98 13.81 23.50
CA ALA A 451 1.00 12.95 22.80
C ALA A 451 1.40 12.62 21.36
N VAL A 452 2.24 13.45 20.71
CA VAL A 452 2.65 13.30 19.31
C VAL A 452 4.10 12.81 19.13
N GLN A 453 4.81 12.46 20.22
CA GLN A 453 6.20 12.00 20.11
C GLN A 453 6.34 10.54 19.69
N ALA A 454 5.31 9.72 19.87
CA ALA A 454 5.34 8.32 19.48
C ALA A 454 5.36 8.16 17.94
N ASP A 455 5.93 7.04 17.45
CA ASP A 455 5.92 6.67 16.03
C ASP A 455 4.49 6.54 15.47
N THR A 456 3.50 6.35 16.34
CA THR A 456 2.08 6.34 15.98
C THR A 456 1.25 7.13 16.99
N PHE A 457 0.39 8.01 16.47
CA PHE A 457 -0.62 8.71 17.28
C PHE A 457 -1.92 8.90 16.49
N GLU A 458 -2.96 9.35 17.17
CA GLU A 458 -4.27 9.65 16.59
C GLU A 458 -4.52 11.15 16.61
N LEU A 459 -4.95 11.70 15.48
CA LEU A 459 -5.47 13.06 15.35
C LEU A 459 -6.99 12.99 15.28
N HIS A 460 -7.66 13.61 16.25
CA HIS A 460 -9.10 13.67 16.34
C HIS A 460 -9.63 15.03 15.93
N ILE A 461 -10.51 15.06 14.95
CA ILE A 461 -11.15 16.27 14.42
C ILE A 461 -12.66 16.06 14.51
N ARG A 462 -13.37 16.98 15.15
CA ARG A 462 -14.83 16.99 15.16
C ARG A 462 -15.34 18.23 14.44
N LEU A 463 -16.17 18.03 13.42
CA LEU A 463 -16.79 19.14 12.69
C LEU A 463 -18.08 19.62 13.34
N ASN A 464 -18.71 18.82 14.19
CA ASN A 464 -19.94 19.10 14.95
C ASN A 464 -21.11 19.60 14.07
N LEU A 465 -21.25 19.02 12.85
CA LEU A 465 -22.28 19.35 11.86
C LEU A 465 -23.23 18.20 11.55
N GLY A 466 -22.99 17.00 12.12
CA GLY A 466 -23.78 15.80 11.86
C GLY A 466 -23.25 14.57 12.60
N LYS A 467 -23.40 13.38 12.00
CA LYS A 467 -23.01 12.08 12.60
C LYS A 467 -22.04 11.28 11.75
N ALA A 468 -21.70 11.76 10.55
CA ALA A 468 -20.82 11.03 9.65
C ALA A 468 -19.36 11.10 10.10
N SER A 469 -18.59 10.08 9.75
CA SER A 469 -17.17 10.00 10.12
C SER A 469 -16.35 9.35 8.98
N ALA A 470 -15.06 9.69 8.95
CA ALA A 470 -14.07 9.04 8.09
C ALA A 470 -12.72 8.93 8.82
N VAL A 471 -11.89 7.98 8.37
CA VAL A 471 -10.54 7.76 8.90
C VAL A 471 -9.56 7.70 7.74
N MET A 472 -8.40 8.33 7.88
CA MET A 472 -7.23 8.16 7.01
C MET A 472 -6.03 7.69 7.85
N TYR A 473 -5.19 6.85 7.26
CA TYR A 473 -3.90 6.46 7.81
C TYR A 473 -2.82 7.10 6.94
N ALA A 474 -2.04 8.00 7.51
CA ALA A 474 -1.11 8.84 6.76
C ALA A 474 0.30 8.76 7.34
N ALA A 475 1.30 8.73 6.46
CA ALA A 475 2.70 8.92 6.81
C ALA A 475 3.01 10.40 7.03
N ASP A 476 4.03 10.72 7.83
CA ASP A 476 4.67 12.03 7.86
C ASP A 476 5.43 12.34 6.54
N LEU A 477 6.00 13.53 6.43
CA LEU A 477 6.87 13.95 5.32
C LEU A 477 8.22 14.36 5.89
N THR A 478 9.28 13.71 5.44
CA THR A 478 10.63 13.76 6.01
C THR A 478 11.66 14.20 4.98
N GLU A 479 12.84 14.59 5.43
CA GLU A 479 14.01 14.81 4.57
C GLU A 479 14.41 13.49 3.89
N GLU A 480 14.29 12.34 4.59
CA GLU A 480 14.59 11.02 4.01
C GLU A 480 13.69 10.70 2.81
N TYR A 481 12.40 11.13 2.81
CA TYR A 481 11.51 11.00 1.66
C TYR A 481 12.05 11.79 0.45
N VAL A 482 12.48 13.03 0.68
CA VAL A 482 13.06 13.89 -0.38
C VAL A 482 14.37 13.29 -0.87
N ASP A 483 15.25 12.85 0.03
CA ASP A 483 16.53 12.22 -0.31
C ASP A 483 16.34 10.93 -1.11
N PHE A 484 15.31 10.15 -0.79
CA PHE A 484 14.97 8.93 -1.52
C PHE A 484 14.52 9.26 -2.95
N ASN A 485 13.76 10.34 -3.14
CA ASN A 485 13.13 10.71 -4.41
C ASN A 485 13.95 11.71 -5.24
N LYS A 486 15.00 12.33 -4.68
CA LYS A 486 15.89 13.18 -5.49
C LYS A 486 16.68 12.32 -6.47
N GLY A 487 16.46 12.52 -7.76
CA GLY A 487 17.21 11.84 -8.82
C GLY A 487 18.73 12.10 -8.66
N THR A 488 19.56 11.06 -8.50
CA THR A 488 21.00 11.15 -8.75
C THR A 488 21.27 10.73 -10.18
N ILE A 489 21.27 11.68 -11.11
CA ILE A 489 21.76 11.47 -12.45
C ILE A 489 23.25 11.80 -12.38
N ALA A 490 24.09 10.77 -12.26
CA ALA A 490 25.54 10.94 -12.26
C ALA A 490 26.05 11.43 -13.64
N ASP A 491 25.36 11.06 -14.71
CA ASP A 491 25.64 11.47 -16.09
C ASP A 491 24.31 11.70 -16.85
N PRO A 492 23.93 12.98 -17.12
CA PRO A 492 22.73 13.27 -17.86
C PRO A 492 22.66 12.66 -19.27
N SER A 493 23.80 12.37 -19.91
CA SER A 493 23.83 11.75 -21.23
C SER A 493 23.41 10.28 -21.23
N GLN A 494 23.52 9.61 -20.05
CA GLN A 494 23.07 8.24 -19.84
C GLN A 494 21.65 8.16 -19.29
N ALA A 495 21.09 9.29 -18.97
CA ALA A 495 19.74 9.40 -18.43
C ALA A 495 18.68 9.16 -19.49
N GLY A 496 18.80 8.31 -20.45
CA GLY A 496 17.77 8.05 -21.48
C GLY A 496 16.39 8.60 -21.11
N ALA A 497 15.42 8.74 -21.94
CA ALA A 497 14.10 9.33 -21.67
C ALA A 497 13.46 8.69 -20.42
N LEU A 498 13.86 9.15 -19.25
CA LEU A 498 13.44 8.63 -17.95
C LEU A 498 12.15 9.30 -17.53
N GLY A 499 11.04 8.70 -17.88
CA GLY A 499 9.78 8.95 -17.18
C GLY A 499 9.86 8.23 -15.83
N GLY A 500 10.41 8.88 -14.83
CA GLY A 500 10.40 8.50 -13.46
C GLY A 500 11.12 7.25 -13.03
#